data_98b23b6799ace3d799d229a11770a446
#
_entry.id   98b23b6799ace3d799d229a11770a446
#
_cell.length_a   1.000
_cell.length_b   1.000
_cell.length_c   1.000
_cell.angle_alpha   90.00
_cell.angle_beta   90.00
_cell.angle_gamma   90.00
#
_symmetry.space_group_name_H-M   'P 1'
#
loop_
_entity.id
_entity.type
_entity.pdbx_description
1 polymer ?
#
loop_
_entity_poly.entity_id
_entity_poly.type
_entity_poly.pdbx_seq_one_letter_code
_entity_poly.pdbx_strand_id
1 'polypeptide(L)'
;KTLLMDMFASYLRLAPDGSDNRKYKEKIFEGLEILKDKEFSDKYMGQFPVICLSLKSVDGRDFKDAYGKLAELVAGLGEQFSFLKDSEKISKEQKEELSILSNKLKLINPGYSFILTGSLKTYSNCLYKHYGKKVILLIDEYDVPLAKASEKGYHSDMVTLISQFFDVMKITPNNNAPERICHLRSIVVKLWDGFIPCPSILSFRLCRQKLYCRKRSEHRRQRARWRWRRGLW
;
A
#
# COMPACT_ATOMS: atom_id res chain seq x y z
N LYS A 1 2.94 1.16 -12.42
CA LYS A 1 2.98 0.51 -11.10
C LYS A 1 1.81 1.01 -10.23
N THR A 2 1.61 2.30 -10.08
CA THR A 2 0.54 2.92 -9.29
C THR A 2 -0.84 2.41 -9.71
N LEU A 3 -1.15 2.39 -11.01
CA LEU A 3 -2.42 1.85 -11.53
C LEU A 3 -2.67 0.40 -11.07
N LEU A 4 -1.64 -0.45 -11.05
CA LEU A 4 -1.79 -1.84 -10.59
C LEU A 4 -2.10 -1.90 -9.09
N MET A 5 -1.49 -1.02 -8.29
CA MET A 5 -1.78 -0.93 -6.86
C MET A 5 -3.22 -0.46 -6.62
N ASP A 6 -3.67 0.55 -7.38
CA ASP A 6 -5.04 1.07 -7.29
C ASP A 6 -6.07 0.02 -7.71
N MET A 7 -5.81 -0.73 -8.78
CA MET A 7 -6.64 -1.86 -9.19
C MET A 7 -6.71 -2.92 -8.10
N PHE A 8 -5.59 -3.27 -7.49
CA PHE A 8 -5.53 -4.27 -6.43
C PHE A 8 -6.23 -3.78 -5.15
N ALA A 9 -6.01 -2.51 -4.77
CA ALA A 9 -6.74 -1.87 -3.69
C ALA A 9 -8.26 -1.90 -3.95
N SER A 10 -8.68 -1.55 -5.16
CA SER A 10 -10.08 -1.56 -5.55
C SER A 10 -10.69 -2.95 -5.53
N TYR A 11 -9.94 -3.98 -5.94
CA TYR A 11 -10.39 -5.36 -5.89
C TYR A 11 -10.65 -5.85 -4.47
N LEU A 12 -9.72 -5.57 -3.55
CA LEU A 12 -9.77 -6.06 -2.17
C LEU A 12 -10.70 -5.24 -1.27
N ARG A 13 -10.88 -3.95 -1.57
CA ARG A 13 -11.52 -2.99 -0.68
C ARG A 13 -12.97 -3.29 -0.41
N LEU A 14 -13.29 -3.42 0.87
CA LEU A 14 -14.66 -3.48 1.40
C LEU A 14 -15.40 -2.17 1.10
N ALA A 15 -16.73 -2.22 0.97
CA ALA A 15 -17.54 -1.01 0.92
C ALA A 15 -17.41 -0.21 2.23
N PRO A 16 -17.48 1.14 2.19
CA PRO A 16 -17.33 1.98 3.38
C PRO A 16 -18.34 1.67 4.49
N ASP A 17 -19.55 1.28 4.12
CA ASP A 17 -20.63 0.87 5.02
C ASP A 17 -20.56 -0.60 5.47
N GLY A 18 -19.52 -1.33 5.01
CA GLY A 18 -19.37 -2.76 5.29
C GLY A 18 -20.26 -3.69 4.47
N SER A 19 -21.07 -3.15 3.55
CA SER A 19 -21.96 -3.95 2.69
C SER A 19 -21.19 -4.79 1.67
N ASP A 20 -21.88 -5.81 1.10
CA ASP A 20 -21.31 -6.65 0.05
C ASP A 20 -21.34 -5.90 -1.29
N ASN A 21 -20.16 -5.55 -1.79
CA ASN A 21 -19.98 -4.86 -3.07
C ASN A 21 -19.42 -5.77 -4.18
N ARG A 22 -19.45 -7.10 -4.02
CA ARG A 22 -18.86 -8.07 -4.96
C ARG A 22 -19.47 -7.97 -6.35
N LYS A 23 -20.81 -7.90 -6.47
CA LYS A 23 -21.49 -7.76 -7.78
C LYS A 23 -21.02 -6.53 -8.57
N TYR A 24 -20.81 -5.42 -7.90
CA TYR A 24 -20.26 -4.20 -8.51
C TYR A 24 -18.82 -4.41 -8.97
N LYS A 25 -18.00 -5.08 -8.17
CA LYS A 25 -16.61 -5.39 -8.51
C LYS A 25 -16.48 -6.39 -9.64
N GLU A 26 -17.29 -7.43 -9.67
CA GLU A 26 -17.35 -8.38 -10.79
C GLU A 26 -17.56 -7.65 -12.13
N LYS A 27 -18.43 -6.66 -12.15
CA LYS A 27 -18.68 -5.83 -13.34
C LYS A 27 -17.47 -4.97 -13.73
N ILE A 28 -16.76 -4.37 -12.74
CA ILE A 28 -15.56 -3.55 -12.98
C ILE A 28 -14.40 -4.40 -13.50
N PHE A 29 -14.23 -5.60 -12.96
CA PHE A 29 -13.12 -6.51 -13.28
C PHE A 29 -13.46 -7.52 -14.36
N GLU A 30 -14.63 -7.37 -15.03
CA GLU A 30 -15.08 -8.25 -16.10
C GLU A 30 -14.02 -8.40 -17.20
N GLY A 31 -13.83 -9.64 -17.66
CA GLY A 31 -12.81 -9.97 -18.67
C GLY A 31 -11.38 -10.11 -18.15
N LEU A 32 -11.10 -9.82 -16.87
CA LEU A 32 -9.78 -10.02 -16.31
C LEU A 32 -9.58 -11.43 -15.77
N GLU A 33 -8.35 -11.95 -15.92
CA GLU A 33 -7.96 -13.31 -15.50
C GLU A 33 -8.24 -13.59 -14.02
N ILE A 34 -8.22 -12.56 -13.15
CA ILE A 34 -8.43 -12.71 -11.71
C ILE A 34 -9.84 -13.24 -11.39
N LEU A 35 -10.85 -12.95 -12.23
CA LEU A 35 -12.21 -13.45 -12.04
C LEU A 35 -12.39 -14.91 -12.44
N LYS A 36 -11.44 -15.49 -13.18
CA LYS A 36 -11.47 -16.91 -13.55
C LYS A 36 -11.19 -17.81 -12.33
N ASP A 37 -10.44 -17.29 -11.36
CA ASP A 37 -10.21 -17.93 -10.06
C ASP A 37 -11.37 -17.59 -9.11
N LYS A 38 -12.43 -18.37 -9.17
CA LYS A 38 -13.63 -18.14 -8.35
C LYS A 38 -13.36 -18.31 -6.86
N GLU A 39 -12.58 -19.32 -6.47
CA GLU A 39 -12.24 -19.55 -5.07
C GLU A 39 -11.51 -18.35 -4.47
N PHE A 40 -10.54 -17.79 -5.20
CA PHE A 40 -9.84 -16.59 -4.81
C PHE A 40 -10.77 -15.37 -4.74
N SER A 41 -11.62 -15.20 -5.75
CA SER A 41 -12.56 -14.06 -5.83
C SER A 41 -13.57 -14.10 -4.69
N ASP A 42 -14.14 -15.25 -4.38
CA ASP A 42 -15.09 -15.43 -3.27
C ASP A 42 -14.46 -15.13 -1.91
N LYS A 43 -13.19 -15.46 -1.74
CA LYS A 43 -12.47 -15.30 -0.49
C LYS A 43 -11.94 -13.88 -0.26
N TYR A 44 -11.54 -13.17 -1.31
CA TYR A 44 -10.74 -11.94 -1.16
C TYR A 44 -11.39 -10.70 -1.76
N MET A 45 -12.22 -10.82 -2.79
CA MET A 45 -12.78 -9.67 -3.49
C MET A 45 -13.78 -8.90 -2.59
N GLY A 46 -13.48 -7.63 -2.33
CA GLY A 46 -14.36 -6.78 -1.51
C GLY A 46 -14.41 -7.15 -0.03
N GLN A 47 -13.41 -7.86 0.51
CA GLN A 47 -13.46 -8.42 1.87
C GLN A 47 -12.65 -7.66 2.91
N PHE A 48 -11.81 -6.70 2.52
CA PHE A 48 -10.84 -6.10 3.43
C PHE A 48 -10.94 -4.58 3.50
N PRO A 49 -10.79 -3.96 4.67
CA PRO A 49 -10.42 -2.57 4.75
C PRO A 49 -8.99 -2.39 4.20
N VAL A 50 -8.78 -1.41 3.34
CA VAL A 50 -7.50 -1.18 2.66
C VAL A 50 -7.01 0.22 2.93
N ILE A 51 -5.84 0.34 3.53
CA ILE A 51 -5.06 1.58 3.59
C ILE A 51 -4.12 1.59 2.39
N CYS A 52 -4.27 2.58 1.51
CA CYS A 52 -3.45 2.74 0.32
C CYS A 52 -2.79 4.10 0.36
N LEU A 53 -1.46 4.14 0.30
CA LEU A 53 -0.72 5.39 0.32
C LEU A 53 0.48 5.34 -0.62
N SER A 54 0.81 6.49 -1.22
CA SER A 54 2.01 6.67 -2.03
C SER A 54 2.89 7.74 -1.41
N LEU A 55 4.15 7.40 -1.15
CA LEU A 55 5.13 8.32 -0.61
C LEU A 55 5.82 9.16 -1.68
N LYS A 56 5.34 9.10 -2.92
CA LYS A 56 5.91 9.85 -4.05
C LYS A 56 6.02 11.36 -3.80
N SER A 57 5.03 11.93 -3.09
CA SER A 57 4.98 13.36 -2.79
C SER A 57 5.77 13.76 -1.53
N VAL A 58 6.28 12.79 -0.77
CA VAL A 58 7.07 13.06 0.44
C VAL A 58 8.51 13.39 0.02
N ASP A 59 8.67 14.54 -0.61
CA ASP A 59 9.90 15.09 -1.17
C ASP A 59 9.96 16.59 -0.83
N GLY A 60 10.74 16.97 0.17
CA GLY A 60 10.91 18.34 0.64
C GLY A 60 12.23 18.95 0.18
N ARG A 61 12.32 20.31 0.19
CA ARG A 61 13.59 21.04 0.00
C ARG A 61 14.53 20.80 1.18
N ASP A 62 13.95 20.64 2.36
CA ASP A 62 14.58 20.32 3.62
C ASP A 62 13.73 19.31 4.41
N PHE A 63 14.21 18.88 5.57
CA PHE A 63 13.49 17.93 6.43
C PHE A 63 12.13 18.45 6.88
N LYS A 64 12.02 19.75 7.20
CA LYS A 64 10.76 20.36 7.66
C LYS A 64 9.69 20.32 6.58
N ASP A 65 10.07 20.63 5.33
CA ASP A 65 9.16 20.58 4.18
C ASP A 65 8.72 19.12 3.90
N ALA A 66 9.64 18.16 3.92
CA ALA A 66 9.34 16.75 3.75
C ALA A 66 8.43 16.19 4.87
N TYR A 67 8.69 16.58 6.12
CA TYR A 67 7.84 16.26 7.26
C TYR A 67 6.41 16.82 7.09
N GLY A 68 6.29 18.07 6.64
CA GLY A 68 5.00 18.71 6.34
C GLY A 68 4.20 17.96 5.26
N LYS A 69 4.88 17.42 4.22
CA LYS A 69 4.24 16.60 3.17
C LYS A 69 3.79 15.24 3.68
N LEU A 70 4.56 14.63 4.59
CA LEU A 70 4.11 13.41 5.27
C LEU A 70 2.87 13.68 6.15
N ALA A 71 2.87 14.80 6.89
CA ALA A 71 1.72 15.22 7.68
C ALA A 71 0.46 15.45 6.82
N GLU A 72 0.61 16.04 5.64
CA GLU A 72 -0.48 16.21 4.66
C GLU A 72 -1.02 14.87 4.16
N LEU A 73 -0.14 13.94 3.81
CA LEU A 73 -0.51 12.59 3.39
C LEU A 73 -1.32 11.87 4.47
N VAL A 74 -0.87 11.95 5.73
CA VAL A 74 -1.56 11.34 6.88
C VAL A 74 -2.90 12.01 7.16
N ALA A 75 -2.99 13.35 7.03
CA ALA A 75 -4.25 14.06 7.17
C ALA A 75 -5.27 13.65 6.10
N GLY A 76 -4.83 13.45 4.85
CA GLY A 76 -5.67 12.92 3.77
C GLY A 76 -6.23 11.52 4.07
N LEU A 77 -5.47 10.65 4.73
CA LEU A 77 -6.01 9.37 5.24
C LEU A 77 -7.09 9.62 6.30
N GLY A 78 -6.91 10.63 7.15
CA GLY A 78 -7.90 11.03 8.16
C GLY A 78 -9.23 11.49 7.57
N GLU A 79 -9.19 12.18 6.44
CA GLU A 79 -10.39 12.55 5.68
C GLU A 79 -11.06 11.31 5.06
N GLN A 80 -10.27 10.43 4.44
CA GLN A 80 -10.76 9.18 3.85
C GLN A 80 -11.45 8.28 4.88
N PHE A 81 -10.95 8.22 6.10
CA PHE A 81 -11.46 7.38 7.18
C PHE A 81 -12.25 8.18 8.23
N SER A 82 -12.80 9.34 7.87
CA SER A 82 -13.56 10.22 8.78
C SER A 82 -14.75 9.51 9.45
N PHE A 83 -15.39 8.56 8.79
CA PHE A 83 -16.49 7.75 9.31
C PHE A 83 -16.11 6.96 10.58
N LEU A 84 -14.82 6.71 10.82
CA LEU A 84 -14.38 6.03 12.05
C LEU A 84 -14.69 6.85 13.31
N LYS A 85 -14.81 8.16 13.21
CA LYS A 85 -15.16 9.04 14.34
C LYS A 85 -16.58 8.78 14.85
N ASP A 86 -17.46 8.31 13.96
CA ASP A 86 -18.87 8.02 14.30
C ASP A 86 -19.07 6.57 14.72
N SER A 87 -18.02 5.74 14.65
CA SER A 87 -18.08 4.32 15.01
C SER A 87 -18.25 4.14 16.52
N GLU A 88 -19.25 3.36 16.93
CA GLU A 88 -19.48 2.98 18.33
C GLU A 88 -18.43 2.01 18.89
N LYS A 89 -17.71 1.30 18.00
CA LYS A 89 -16.68 0.30 18.37
C LYS A 89 -15.33 0.93 18.71
N ILE A 90 -15.17 2.23 18.55
CA ILE A 90 -13.93 2.96 18.75
C ILE A 90 -14.03 3.80 20.01
N SER A 91 -13.00 3.73 20.88
CA SER A 91 -12.99 4.46 22.15
C SER A 91 -12.90 5.98 21.94
N LYS A 92 -13.24 6.77 22.97
CA LYS A 92 -13.17 8.22 22.92
C LYS A 92 -11.74 8.72 22.66
N GLU A 93 -10.76 8.13 23.32
CA GLU A 93 -9.33 8.47 23.15
C GLU A 93 -8.89 8.24 21.71
N GLN A 94 -9.31 7.14 21.08
CA GLN A 94 -9.01 6.86 19.68
C GLN A 94 -9.71 7.83 18.72
N LYS A 95 -10.94 8.27 19.03
CA LYS A 95 -11.63 9.31 18.26
C LYS A 95 -10.93 10.66 18.34
N GLU A 96 -10.41 11.01 19.52
CA GLU A 96 -9.59 12.21 19.71
C GLU A 96 -8.30 12.14 18.91
N GLU A 97 -7.60 11.00 18.95
CA GLU A 97 -6.39 10.77 18.13
C GLU A 97 -6.70 10.85 16.64
N LEU A 98 -7.79 10.24 16.15
CA LEU A 98 -8.25 10.36 14.76
C LEU A 98 -8.58 11.82 14.38
N SER A 99 -9.09 12.62 15.32
CA SER A 99 -9.34 14.04 15.09
C SER A 99 -8.05 14.85 14.93
N ILE A 100 -7.00 14.50 15.69
CA ILE A 100 -5.66 15.07 15.52
C ILE A 100 -5.08 14.65 14.17
N LEU A 101 -5.16 13.37 13.84
CA LEU A 101 -4.66 12.79 12.58
C LEU A 101 -5.32 13.39 11.33
N SER A 102 -6.56 13.87 11.43
CA SER A 102 -7.25 14.56 10.33
C SER A 102 -6.88 16.04 10.21
N ASN A 103 -6.02 16.57 11.10
CA ASN A 103 -5.68 17.99 11.13
C ASN A 103 -4.21 18.22 10.80
N LYS A 104 -3.92 18.59 9.53
CA LYS A 104 -2.58 18.87 9.04
C LYS A 104 -1.82 19.87 9.92
N LEU A 105 -2.48 20.97 10.37
CA LEU A 105 -1.83 22.02 11.17
C LEU A 105 -1.36 21.50 12.53
N LYS A 106 -2.12 20.58 13.15
CA LYS A 106 -1.67 19.91 14.37
C LYS A 106 -0.50 18.98 14.10
N LEU A 107 -0.56 18.18 13.04
CA LEU A 107 0.49 17.19 12.70
C LEU A 107 1.83 17.83 12.34
N ILE A 108 1.84 19.03 11.79
CA ILE A 108 3.09 19.78 11.50
C ILE A 108 3.81 20.21 12.79
N ASN A 109 3.08 20.34 13.91
CA ASN A 109 3.69 20.71 15.18
C ASN A 109 4.52 19.52 15.72
N PRO A 110 5.81 19.74 16.05
CA PRO A 110 6.70 18.68 16.56
C PRO A 110 6.17 17.97 17.83
N GLY A 111 5.35 18.64 18.63
CA GLY A 111 4.69 18.04 19.80
C GLY A 111 3.77 16.87 19.48
N TYR A 112 3.33 16.73 18.22
CA TYR A 112 2.48 15.62 17.73
C TYR A 112 3.24 14.63 16.86
N SER A 113 4.58 14.67 16.82
CA SER A 113 5.38 13.80 15.98
C SER A 113 5.14 12.31 16.24
N PHE A 114 4.94 11.92 17.50
CA PHE A 114 4.63 10.53 17.86
C PHE A 114 3.25 10.07 17.34
N ILE A 115 2.26 10.98 17.26
CA ILE A 115 0.95 10.68 16.66
C ILE A 115 1.09 10.52 15.16
N LEU A 116 1.87 11.39 14.50
CA LEU A 116 2.15 11.27 13.07
C LEU A 116 2.82 9.94 12.74
N THR A 117 3.90 9.59 13.45
CA THR A 117 4.63 8.34 13.20
C THR A 117 3.83 7.10 13.58
N GLY A 118 2.95 7.18 14.58
CA GLY A 118 2.03 6.12 14.99
C GLY A 118 0.77 5.96 14.12
N SER A 119 0.53 6.88 13.18
CA SER A 119 -0.74 7.01 12.46
C SER A 119 -1.20 5.73 11.74
N LEU A 120 -0.30 5.03 11.06
CA LEU A 120 -0.64 3.78 10.36
C LEU A 120 -1.13 2.70 11.34
N LYS A 121 -0.55 2.63 12.53
CA LYS A 121 -0.99 1.71 13.58
C LYS A 121 -2.38 2.10 14.09
N THR A 122 -2.61 3.37 14.33
CA THR A 122 -3.90 3.88 14.80
C THR A 122 -5.00 3.62 13.78
N TYR A 123 -4.79 3.99 12.49
CA TYR A 123 -5.76 3.69 11.43
C TYR A 123 -6.02 2.19 11.28
N SER A 124 -4.98 1.35 11.31
CA SER A 124 -5.13 -0.11 11.20
C SER A 124 -5.95 -0.67 12.35
N ASN A 125 -5.68 -0.26 13.59
CA ASN A 125 -6.42 -0.69 14.77
C ASN A 125 -7.89 -0.24 14.72
N CYS A 126 -8.15 1.01 14.34
CA CYS A 126 -9.49 1.55 14.26
C CYS A 126 -10.32 0.86 13.15
N LEU A 127 -9.74 0.63 11.98
CA LEU A 127 -10.37 -0.11 10.89
C LEU A 127 -10.66 -1.56 11.28
N TYR A 128 -9.72 -2.22 11.96
CA TYR A 128 -9.94 -3.58 12.45
C TYR A 128 -11.08 -3.63 13.46
N LYS A 129 -11.12 -2.71 14.42
CA LYS A 129 -12.23 -2.66 15.41
C LYS A 129 -13.57 -2.38 14.74
N HIS A 130 -13.60 -1.47 13.78
CA HIS A 130 -14.84 -1.08 13.10
C HIS A 130 -15.42 -2.23 12.27
N TYR A 131 -14.62 -2.86 11.43
CA TYR A 131 -15.09 -3.90 10.51
C TYR A 131 -14.98 -5.32 11.04
N GLY A 132 -14.19 -5.58 12.08
CA GLY A 132 -13.88 -6.95 12.56
C GLY A 132 -13.07 -7.75 11.54
N LYS A 133 -12.43 -7.07 10.57
CA LYS A 133 -11.69 -7.71 9.47
C LYS A 133 -10.25 -7.22 9.43
N LYS A 134 -9.36 -8.10 8.96
CA LYS A 134 -7.93 -7.78 8.81
C LYS A 134 -7.73 -6.62 7.83
N VAL A 135 -6.81 -5.73 8.16
CA VAL A 135 -6.50 -4.55 7.35
C VAL A 135 -5.35 -4.84 6.39
N ILE A 136 -5.50 -4.43 5.15
CA ILE A 136 -4.43 -4.50 4.14
C ILE A 136 -3.79 -3.13 4.02
N LEU A 137 -2.45 -3.09 4.12
CA LEU A 137 -1.65 -1.90 3.92
C LEU A 137 -0.90 -2.01 2.60
N LEU A 138 -1.18 -1.09 1.68
CA LEU A 138 -0.52 -0.97 0.38
C LEU A 138 0.29 0.33 0.35
N ILE A 139 1.59 0.23 0.10
CA ILE A 139 2.49 1.38 0.07
C ILE A 139 3.25 1.40 -1.25
N ASP A 140 3.17 2.52 -1.98
CA ASP A 140 3.91 2.76 -3.21
C ASP A 140 5.02 3.79 -2.98
N GLU A 141 6.12 3.66 -3.74
CA GLU A 141 7.25 4.60 -3.77
C GLU A 141 7.84 4.88 -2.36
N TYR A 142 7.91 3.85 -1.51
CA TYR A 142 8.37 3.96 -0.11
C TYR A 142 9.85 4.38 0.01
N ASP A 143 10.63 4.21 -1.03
CA ASP A 143 12.04 4.53 -1.13
C ASP A 143 12.30 6.00 -1.56
N VAL A 144 11.32 6.67 -2.16
CA VAL A 144 11.45 8.05 -2.67
C VAL A 144 11.85 9.04 -1.58
N PRO A 145 11.24 9.06 -0.38
CA PRO A 145 11.62 10.00 0.67
C PRO A 145 13.10 9.90 1.06
N LEU A 146 13.63 8.69 1.15
CA LEU A 146 15.02 8.43 1.54
C LEU A 146 16.01 8.82 0.41
N ALA A 147 15.68 8.47 -0.84
CA ALA A 147 16.48 8.84 -1.99
C ALA A 147 16.59 10.37 -2.12
N LYS A 148 15.46 11.08 -2.00
CA LYS A 148 15.43 12.54 -2.08
C LYS A 148 16.11 13.23 -0.90
N ALA A 149 15.98 12.69 0.30
CA ALA A 149 16.68 13.19 1.48
C ALA A 149 18.20 13.03 1.36
N SER A 150 18.67 11.94 0.72
CA SER A 150 20.09 11.73 0.45
C SER A 150 20.66 12.78 -0.53
N GLU A 151 19.90 13.11 -1.59
CA GLU A 151 20.28 14.14 -2.56
C GLU A 151 20.38 15.54 -1.92
N LYS A 152 19.58 15.81 -0.86
CA LYS A 152 19.40 17.15 -0.24
C LYS A 152 20.03 17.30 1.14
N GLY A 153 20.73 16.27 1.65
CA GLY A 153 21.56 16.34 2.85
C GLY A 153 20.83 16.17 4.20
N TYR A 154 19.55 15.73 4.21
CA TYR A 154 18.81 15.45 5.46
C TYR A 154 18.42 13.97 5.62
N HIS A 155 19.25 13.07 5.05
CA HIS A 155 18.97 11.63 5.00
C HIS A 155 18.80 10.98 6.37
N SER A 156 19.64 11.31 7.38
CA SER A 156 19.57 10.71 8.71
C SER A 156 18.24 10.96 9.43
N ASP A 157 17.74 12.20 9.33
CA ASP A 157 16.48 12.58 9.95
C ASP A 157 15.30 11.90 9.27
N MET A 158 15.37 11.79 7.94
CA MET A 158 14.35 11.08 7.16
C MET A 158 14.35 9.58 7.43
N VAL A 159 15.52 8.94 7.59
CA VAL A 159 15.62 7.52 7.99
C VAL A 159 14.92 7.29 9.32
N THR A 160 15.17 8.18 10.30
CA THR A 160 14.53 8.09 11.61
C THR A 160 13.01 8.22 11.51
N LEU A 161 12.53 9.24 10.81
CA LEU A 161 11.09 9.49 10.62
C LEU A 161 10.39 8.32 9.91
N ILE A 162 10.91 7.87 8.78
CA ILE A 162 10.32 6.79 7.98
C ILE A 162 10.39 5.44 8.72
N SER A 163 11.47 5.17 9.46
CA SER A 163 11.57 3.96 10.28
C SER A 163 10.50 3.91 11.36
N GLN A 164 10.23 5.04 12.03
CA GLN A 164 9.18 5.15 13.03
C GLN A 164 7.79 5.05 12.40
N PHE A 165 7.57 5.72 11.25
CA PHE A 165 6.31 5.67 10.53
C PHE A 165 5.93 4.26 10.10
N PHE A 166 6.92 3.45 9.71
CA PHE A 166 6.74 2.05 9.32
C PHE A 166 6.91 1.05 10.47
N ASP A 167 7.01 1.49 11.71
CA ASP A 167 7.18 0.59 12.85
C ASP A 167 6.02 -0.40 13.02
N VAL A 168 4.81 0.00 12.60
CA VAL A 168 3.64 -0.88 12.52
C VAL A 168 3.90 -2.15 11.71
N MET A 169 4.81 -2.10 10.74
CA MET A 169 5.16 -3.26 9.91
C MET A 169 6.10 -4.25 10.61
N LYS A 170 6.73 -3.85 11.71
CA LYS A 170 7.62 -4.69 12.50
C LYS A 170 6.89 -5.48 13.59
N ILE A 171 5.62 -5.15 13.87
CA ILE A 171 4.83 -5.84 14.88
C ILE A 171 4.47 -7.21 14.33
N THR A 172 5.20 -8.24 14.77
CA THR A 172 4.85 -9.64 14.57
C THR A 172 3.78 -10.02 15.59
N PRO A 173 2.69 -10.69 15.20
CA PRO A 173 1.82 -11.34 16.16
C PRO A 173 2.62 -12.42 16.91
N ASN A 174 2.44 -12.50 18.21
CA ASN A 174 3.00 -13.60 19.01
C ASN A 174 2.44 -14.92 18.45
N ASN A 175 3.24 -15.65 17.72
CA ASN A 175 3.35 -17.08 17.53
C ASN A 175 3.91 -17.46 16.14
N ASN A 176 5.20 -17.72 16.10
CA ASN A 176 5.92 -18.70 15.26
C ASN A 176 5.66 -18.81 13.74
N ALA A 177 5.09 -17.83 13.06
CA ALA A 177 5.07 -17.81 11.61
C ALA A 177 5.76 -16.54 11.08
N PRO A 178 6.78 -16.64 10.21
CA PRO A 178 7.39 -15.48 9.62
C PRO A 178 6.37 -14.77 8.72
N GLU A 179 6.00 -13.56 9.11
CA GLU A 179 5.23 -12.67 8.23
C GLU A 179 6.05 -12.39 6.97
N ARG A 180 5.53 -12.81 5.85
CA ARG A 180 6.16 -12.51 4.56
C ARG A 180 5.69 -11.16 4.07
N ILE A 181 6.56 -10.17 4.13
CA ILE A 181 6.40 -8.90 3.45
C ILE A 181 6.61 -9.16 1.96
N CYS A 182 5.58 -8.98 1.15
CA CYS A 182 5.70 -9.09 -0.30
C CYS A 182 6.18 -7.76 -0.88
N HIS A 183 7.45 -7.70 -1.28
CA HIS A 183 8.00 -6.56 -2.04
C HIS A 183 7.73 -6.77 -3.53
N LEU A 184 6.83 -5.98 -4.10
CA LEU A 184 6.72 -5.80 -5.55
C LEU A 184 7.48 -4.53 -5.90
N ARG A 185 8.80 -4.59 -6.17
CA ARG A 185 9.65 -3.42 -6.55
C ARG A 185 8.93 -2.09 -6.27
N SER A 186 9.12 -1.49 -5.11
CA SER A 186 8.51 -0.24 -4.64
C SER A 186 7.05 -0.32 -4.12
N ILE A 187 6.43 -1.50 -4.00
CA ILE A 187 5.13 -1.68 -3.36
C ILE A 187 5.31 -2.65 -2.20
N VAL A 188 4.92 -2.24 -1.00
CA VAL A 188 4.87 -3.10 0.17
C VAL A 188 3.42 -3.46 0.44
N VAL A 189 3.13 -4.76 0.51
CA VAL A 189 1.81 -5.28 0.88
C VAL A 189 1.96 -5.95 2.23
N LYS A 190 1.29 -5.43 3.27
CA LYS A 190 1.23 -6.06 4.57
C LYS A 190 -0.22 -6.38 4.95
N LEU A 191 -0.40 -7.56 5.52
CA LEU A 191 -1.61 -8.00 6.17
C LEU A 191 -1.43 -7.99 7.68
N TRP A 192 -2.40 -7.45 8.37
CA TRP A 192 -2.47 -7.53 9.81
C TRP A 192 -2.89 -8.95 10.20
N ASP A 193 -2.04 -9.68 10.96
CA ASP A 193 -2.28 -11.05 11.47
C ASP A 193 -2.44 -12.19 10.44
N GLY A 194 -1.59 -12.25 9.44
CA GLY A 194 -1.44 -13.45 8.61
C GLY A 194 -1.55 -13.24 7.12
N PHE A 195 -1.05 -14.20 6.45
CA PHE A 195 -0.80 -14.26 5.02
C PHE A 195 -2.09 -14.53 4.23
N ILE A 196 -2.33 -13.79 3.14
CA ILE A 196 -3.09 -14.31 2.01
C ILE A 196 -2.10 -15.14 1.20
N PRO A 197 -2.20 -16.48 1.18
CA PRO A 197 -1.51 -17.26 0.19
C PRO A 197 -2.14 -16.89 -1.16
N CYS A 198 -1.51 -15.99 -1.90
CA CYS A 198 -2.00 -15.58 -3.19
C CYS A 198 -1.20 -16.27 -4.29
N PRO A 199 -1.66 -17.42 -4.81
CA PRO A 199 -1.12 -17.99 -6.04
C PRO A 199 -1.25 -17.01 -7.21
N SER A 200 -2.25 -16.14 -7.18
CA SER A 200 -2.56 -15.16 -8.23
C SER A 200 -1.80 -13.84 -8.13
N ILE A 201 -1.30 -13.42 -6.96
CA ILE A 201 -0.26 -12.36 -6.91
C ILE A 201 1.02 -12.83 -7.61
N LEU A 202 1.34 -14.12 -7.47
CA LEU A 202 2.38 -14.76 -8.29
C LEU A 202 1.98 -14.81 -9.77
N SER A 203 0.70 -14.94 -10.14
CA SER A 203 0.25 -14.91 -11.53
C SER A 203 0.23 -13.49 -12.13
N PHE A 204 -0.04 -12.46 -11.35
CA PHE A 204 0.25 -11.06 -11.74
C PHE A 204 1.75 -10.83 -11.96
N ARG A 205 2.61 -11.47 -11.17
CA ARG A 205 4.07 -11.49 -11.40
C ARG A 205 4.46 -12.30 -12.63
N LEU A 206 3.83 -13.45 -12.86
CA LEU A 206 4.08 -14.34 -14.00
C LEU A 206 3.51 -13.78 -15.32
N CYS A 207 2.37 -13.11 -15.32
CA CYS A 207 1.84 -12.45 -16.52
C CYS A 207 2.78 -11.33 -16.98
N ARG A 208 3.35 -10.55 -16.06
CA ARG A 208 4.36 -9.53 -16.38
C ARG A 208 5.70 -10.13 -16.79
N GLN A 209 6.13 -11.23 -16.16
CA GLN A 209 7.33 -11.97 -16.56
C GLN A 209 7.15 -12.65 -17.92
N LYS A 210 5.96 -13.23 -18.20
CA LYS A 210 5.64 -13.80 -19.53
C LYS A 210 5.61 -12.72 -20.62
N LEU A 211 5.06 -11.54 -20.35
CA LEU A 211 5.10 -10.40 -21.28
C LEU A 211 6.53 -9.88 -21.49
N TYR A 212 7.34 -9.81 -20.43
CA TYR A 212 8.73 -9.38 -20.52
C TYR A 212 9.62 -10.44 -21.20
N CYS A 213 9.41 -11.72 -20.91
CA CYS A 213 10.08 -12.82 -21.61
C CYS A 213 9.64 -12.93 -23.07
N ARG A 214 8.35 -12.67 -23.38
CA ARG A 214 7.86 -12.67 -24.76
C ARG A 214 8.48 -11.52 -25.56
N LYS A 215 8.51 -10.30 -25.02
CA LYS A 215 9.21 -9.16 -25.65
C LYS A 215 10.73 -9.40 -25.78
N ARG A 216 11.37 -10.03 -24.78
CA ARG A 216 12.80 -10.35 -24.81
C ARG A 216 13.14 -11.47 -25.79
N SER A 217 12.26 -12.48 -25.94
CA SER A 217 12.40 -13.53 -26.93
C SER A 217 12.14 -13.04 -28.36
N GLU A 218 11.19 -12.12 -28.56
CA GLU A 218 10.95 -11.46 -29.84
C GLU A 218 12.13 -10.57 -30.23
N HIS A 219 12.69 -9.81 -29.29
CA HIS A 219 13.90 -9.01 -29.55
C HIS A 219 15.15 -9.87 -29.80
N ARG A 220 15.31 -11.03 -29.15
CA ARG A 220 16.38 -11.97 -29.44
C ARG A 220 16.18 -12.64 -30.80
N ARG A 221 14.96 -13.01 -31.20
CA ARG A 221 14.65 -13.55 -32.51
C ARG A 221 14.87 -12.53 -33.63
N GLN A 222 14.56 -11.26 -33.41
CA GLN A 222 14.87 -10.19 -34.33
C GLN A 222 16.39 -9.97 -34.47
N ARG A 223 17.15 -9.94 -33.37
CA ARG A 223 18.62 -9.83 -33.40
C ARG A 223 19.29 -11.06 -34.04
N ALA A 224 18.76 -12.27 -33.84
CA ALA A 224 19.24 -13.45 -34.52
C ALA A 224 18.97 -13.41 -36.03
N ARG A 225 17.79 -12.97 -36.45
CA ARG A 225 17.49 -12.76 -37.89
C ARG A 225 18.40 -11.70 -38.55
N TRP A 226 18.77 -10.62 -37.82
CA TRP A 226 19.71 -9.62 -38.30
C TRP A 226 21.14 -10.14 -38.41
N ARG A 227 21.57 -11.06 -37.55
CA ARG A 227 22.89 -11.70 -37.60
C ARG A 227 23.02 -12.67 -38.77
N TRP A 228 21.95 -13.39 -39.08
CA TRP A 228 21.94 -14.32 -40.23
C TRP A 228 21.91 -13.60 -41.57
N ARG A 229 21.41 -12.40 -41.66
CA ARG A 229 21.43 -11.63 -42.91
C ARG A 229 22.76 -10.89 -43.21
N ARG A 230 23.66 -10.79 -42.23
CA ARG A 230 24.98 -10.16 -42.39
C ARG A 230 26.13 -11.17 -42.54
N GLY A 231 25.87 -12.45 -42.65
CA GLY A 231 26.86 -13.52 -42.76
C GLY A 231 26.97 -14.14 -44.13
N LEU A 232 26.51 -13.42 -45.19
CA LEU A 232 26.73 -13.80 -46.59
C LEU A 232 27.17 -12.56 -47.35
N TRP A 233 28.46 -12.28 -47.26
CA TRP A 233 29.38 -11.71 -48.26
C TRP A 233 30.79 -11.84 -47.72
#